data_98b3532e4eb3fafc8678f95f56aeec15
#
_entry.id   98b3532e4eb3fafc8678f95f56aeec15
#
_cell.length_a   1.000
_cell.length_b   1.000
_cell.length_c   1.000
_cell.angle_alpha   90.00
_cell.angle_beta   90.00
_cell.angle_gamma   90.00
#
_symmetry.space_group_name_H-M   'P 1'
#
loop_
_entity.id
_entity.type
_entity.pdbx_description
1 polymer ?
#
loop_
_entity_poly.entity_id
_entity_poly.type
_entity_poly.pdbx_seq_one_letter_code
_entity_poly.pdbx_strand_id
1 'polypeptide(L)'
;MKQRKIIALCLLAAALALPGCGEKPAPDTQPPASSADTSAPTVSAEVTTASAEVTTDTDATSVPATAGTSAATTEPPEATTETTATAATAEATADTTAATSAATSAADTTAADTTAATSATTEKKVNELIDIANSRQNGADYFVSPYRQISHIGDPFVLYDEASGKYYMYCTGGKFRCWSSDTFKSWTEHGDAYTVTEKSFGTQNYWAPEVYKWNGAYYMVYSAARKVEGSLSSTGLRHSIGLAKADNPAGPFTDVYDHPLFAPDYSVIDASLLFDDDGKIYLYYARDCSENVVDGKKTSQVYGIELASDLSGTVGEPVLLATPTSAWELKSGGTLWNEGPCVFKKNGTYYLLFTANYYASAAYSVGYATASSPLGTYTKAAENPILIGDGKKTSGTGHCSVTRSPDGSELYLVYHSHADVTQTTNPVANRTPCFDKLVVRPDGSLAVSGPSVYMQPIPSGANGLYKKYSGVKITSSYPTLNGSAENLLDGVVTSKLGDADLYRFEVTADGCITLEFDSAVELSALWIWGTEHVTLSPKSVSAVLDDTYRLRAKNFSAIEGQTPVVLTCGNLPAGTQTKTVKLYFEAASAASGTATLCEIVVVAGQQK
;
A
#
# COMPACT_ATOMS: atom_id res chain seq x y z
N MET A 1 13.64 47.95 26.60
CA MET A 1 12.69 48.66 27.53
C MET A 1 11.29 48.23 27.24
N LYS A 2 10.56 47.82 28.28
CA LYS A 2 9.12 47.55 28.43
C LYS A 2 8.55 46.37 27.61
N GLN A 3 8.32 45.24 28.18
CA GLN A 3 7.36 44.69 29.16
C GLN A 3 6.02 44.29 28.51
N ARG A 4 5.83 42.97 28.46
CA ARG A 4 4.78 42.07 29.03
C ARG A 4 3.35 42.62 29.14
N LYS A 5 2.39 41.84 28.63
CA LYS A 5 1.19 41.49 29.42
C LYS A 5 0.57 40.18 28.95
N ILE A 6 0.50 39.25 29.90
CA ILE A 6 -0.31 38.04 29.96
C ILE A 6 -1.70 38.45 30.42
N ILE A 7 -2.77 37.90 29.83
CA ILE A 7 -4.10 37.87 30.46
C ILE A 7 -4.65 36.43 30.31
N ALA A 8 -4.75 35.75 31.45
CA ALA A 8 -5.62 34.62 31.70
C ALA A 8 -6.97 35.12 32.15
N LEU A 9 -8.07 34.50 31.73
CA LEU A 9 -9.34 34.67 32.46
C LEU A 9 -10.12 33.35 32.48
N CYS A 10 -10.59 33.08 33.70
CA CYS A 10 -11.27 31.91 34.21
C CYS A 10 -12.75 31.82 33.80
N LEU A 11 -13.23 30.58 33.76
CA LEU A 11 -14.50 30.00 34.19
C LEU A 11 -15.62 30.93 34.73
N LEU A 12 -16.84 30.72 34.22
CA LEU A 12 -18.03 30.78 35.08
C LEU A 12 -19.09 29.78 34.62
N ALA A 13 -19.43 28.86 35.55
CA ALA A 13 -20.55 27.94 35.48
C ALA A 13 -21.81 28.65 36.03
N ALA A 14 -22.97 28.40 35.45
CA ALA A 14 -24.25 28.69 36.08
C ALA A 14 -25.19 27.50 35.96
N ALA A 15 -25.49 26.92 37.12
CA ALA A 15 -26.50 25.92 37.35
C ALA A 15 -27.85 26.61 37.58
N LEU A 16 -28.94 26.02 37.13
CA LEU A 16 -30.28 26.26 37.66
C LEU A 16 -31.02 24.92 37.83
N ALA A 17 -31.59 24.74 39.02
CA ALA A 17 -32.14 23.56 39.59
C ALA A 17 -33.67 23.55 39.67
N LEU A 18 -34.27 22.38 39.48
CA LEU A 18 -35.32 21.66 40.21
C LEU A 18 -36.79 22.12 40.15
N PRO A 19 -37.86 21.30 40.49
CA PRO A 19 -37.95 20.04 41.21
C PRO A 19 -38.93 19.02 40.56
N GLY A 20 -39.07 17.76 40.93
CA GLY A 20 -39.28 17.06 42.13
C GLY A 20 -39.94 15.71 41.98
N CYS A 21 -39.77 14.84 43.00
CA CYS A 21 -40.55 13.68 43.48
C CYS A 21 -40.56 12.41 42.63
N GLY A 22 -40.27 11.22 43.09
CA GLY A 22 -40.20 10.61 44.38
C GLY A 22 -39.88 9.14 44.30
N GLU A 23 -39.33 8.67 45.39
CA GLU A 23 -39.35 7.32 46.01
C GLU A 23 -38.33 6.25 45.61
N LYS A 24 -37.46 5.99 46.59
CA LYS A 24 -36.69 4.76 46.87
C LYS A 24 -37.60 3.72 47.55
N PRO A 25 -37.18 2.42 47.56
CA PRO A 25 -36.25 1.97 48.59
C PRO A 25 -35.19 0.93 48.16
N ALA A 26 -34.10 0.94 48.87
CA ALA A 26 -33.15 -0.15 49.10
C ALA A 26 -33.66 -1.10 50.21
N PRO A 27 -33.03 -2.22 50.65
CA PRO A 27 -31.58 -2.48 50.70
C PRO A 27 -31.13 -3.96 50.50
N ASP A 28 -29.78 -4.08 50.49
CA ASP A 28 -28.97 -5.17 51.09
C ASP A 28 -29.03 -6.61 50.62
N THR A 29 -27.88 -7.17 50.25
CA THR A 29 -27.01 -7.94 51.16
C THR A 29 -25.71 -8.37 50.46
N GLN A 30 -24.59 -7.96 51.01
CA GLN A 30 -23.28 -8.64 50.89
C GLN A 30 -23.20 -9.75 51.90
N PRO A 31 -22.53 -10.86 51.65
CA PRO A 31 -21.86 -11.64 52.67
C PRO A 31 -20.35 -11.73 52.46
N PRO A 32 -19.60 -12.22 53.48
CA PRO A 32 -18.41 -11.56 53.96
C PRO A 32 -17.10 -12.17 53.49
N ALA A 33 -16.03 -11.39 53.68
CA ALA A 33 -14.65 -11.81 53.57
C ALA A 33 -14.27 -12.85 54.66
N SER A 34 -13.50 -13.86 54.29
CA SER A 34 -12.70 -14.62 55.22
C SER A 34 -11.23 -14.58 54.84
N SER A 35 -10.47 -14.27 55.87
CA SER A 35 -9.05 -13.98 55.92
C SER A 35 -8.17 -15.22 55.99
N ALA A 36 -6.93 -15.04 55.53
CA ALA A 36 -5.68 -15.67 55.94
C ALA A 36 -5.50 -17.19 55.64
N ASP A 37 -4.39 -17.63 55.15
CA ASP A 37 -3.09 -17.61 55.76
C ASP A 37 -1.95 -17.99 54.81
N THR A 38 -0.80 -17.46 55.09
CA THR A 38 0.56 -17.65 54.66
C THR A 38 1.00 -19.11 54.44
N SER A 39 1.76 -19.36 53.37
CA SER A 39 3.14 -19.89 53.44
C SER A 39 3.66 -20.29 52.04
N ALA A 40 4.76 -19.69 51.64
CA ALA A 40 5.63 -20.18 50.58
C ALA A 40 6.51 -21.32 51.07
N PRO A 41 6.98 -22.19 50.21
CA PRO A 41 8.36 -22.64 50.32
C PRO A 41 9.16 -22.37 49.03
N THR A 42 10.25 -21.68 49.22
CA THR A 42 11.44 -21.67 48.39
C THR A 42 12.00 -23.08 48.20
N VAL A 43 12.21 -23.49 46.96
CA VAL A 43 13.12 -24.61 46.67
C VAL A 43 14.11 -24.15 45.62
N SER A 44 15.36 -24.09 46.05
CA SER A 44 16.55 -24.00 45.20
C SER A 44 16.69 -25.30 44.41
N ALA A 45 16.99 -25.22 43.13
CA ALA A 45 17.45 -26.36 42.38
C ALA A 45 18.82 -26.06 41.76
N GLU A 46 19.75 -26.88 42.17
CA GLU A 46 21.13 -26.91 41.74
C GLU A 46 21.27 -27.30 40.25
N VAL A 47 22.25 -26.69 39.67
CA VAL A 47 22.78 -27.04 38.33
C VAL A 47 23.65 -28.28 38.46
N THR A 48 23.31 -29.35 37.77
CA THR A 48 24.23 -30.46 37.53
C THR A 48 24.48 -30.60 36.03
N THR A 49 25.69 -30.28 35.65
CA THR A 49 26.32 -30.60 34.37
C THR A 49 26.63 -32.08 34.30
N ALA A 50 26.20 -32.77 33.28
CA ALA A 50 26.70 -34.08 32.90
C ALA A 50 27.17 -34.07 31.46
N SER A 51 28.47 -34.18 31.32
CA SER A 51 29.16 -34.53 30.08
C SER A 51 28.98 -36.03 29.79
N ALA A 52 28.72 -36.42 28.59
CA ALA A 52 28.87 -37.80 28.15
C ALA A 52 29.60 -37.83 26.81
N GLU A 53 30.63 -38.66 26.85
CA GLU A 53 31.66 -38.88 25.81
C GLU A 53 31.14 -39.59 24.59
N VAL A 54 31.85 -39.30 23.50
CA VAL A 54 31.85 -39.96 22.19
C VAL A 54 32.51 -41.32 22.28
N THR A 55 31.86 -42.36 21.81
CA THR A 55 32.55 -43.58 21.36
C THR A 55 32.20 -43.88 19.91
N THR A 56 33.24 -43.88 19.10
CA THR A 56 33.31 -44.36 17.72
C THR A 56 33.28 -45.89 17.71
N ASP A 57 32.49 -46.49 16.83
CA ASP A 57 32.82 -47.81 16.35
C ASP A 57 32.60 -47.93 14.84
N THR A 58 33.64 -48.33 14.17
CA THR A 58 33.80 -48.66 12.78
C THR A 58 33.42 -50.08 12.52
N ASP A 59 32.61 -50.40 11.53
CA ASP A 59 32.95 -51.60 10.72
C ASP A 59 32.42 -51.54 9.29
N ALA A 60 33.26 -52.00 8.39
CA ALA A 60 33.16 -51.99 6.95
C ALA A 60 32.61 -53.33 6.38
N THR A 61 31.87 -53.28 5.31
CA THR A 61 31.94 -54.33 4.26
C THR A 61 31.31 -53.85 2.94
N SER A 62 32.14 -53.59 1.99
CA SER A 62 32.40 -54.16 0.65
C SER A 62 31.28 -54.15 -0.41
N VAL A 63 31.66 -53.54 -1.49
CA VAL A 63 31.23 -53.32 -2.88
C VAL A 63 30.96 -54.65 -3.66
N PRO A 64 30.25 -54.68 -4.83
CA PRO A 64 30.96 -54.33 -6.04
C PRO A 64 30.22 -53.49 -7.11
N ALA A 65 31.07 -52.86 -7.91
CA ALA A 65 30.80 -52.00 -9.02
C ALA A 65 30.41 -52.75 -10.30
N THR A 66 29.68 -52.04 -11.19
CA THR A 66 29.85 -52.22 -12.63
C THR A 66 29.79 -50.88 -13.36
N ALA A 67 30.68 -50.79 -14.32
CA ALA A 67 31.10 -49.63 -15.08
C ALA A 67 30.20 -49.30 -16.27
N GLY A 68 30.32 -48.05 -16.78
CA GLY A 68 29.87 -47.71 -18.12
C GLY A 68 29.97 -46.23 -18.46
N THR A 69 31.14 -45.81 -18.89
CA THR A 69 31.54 -44.83 -19.95
C THR A 69 30.87 -43.48 -20.10
N SER A 70 31.56 -42.40 -19.79
CA SER A 70 32.34 -41.47 -20.62
C SER A 70 31.57 -40.56 -21.57
N ALA A 71 31.62 -39.26 -21.32
CA ALA A 71 32.05 -38.24 -22.29
C ALA A 71 32.29 -36.89 -21.62
N ALA A 72 33.47 -36.36 -21.82
CA ALA A 72 33.98 -35.08 -21.41
C ALA A 72 33.52 -33.96 -22.37
N THR A 73 33.37 -32.75 -21.89
CA THR A 73 33.73 -31.52 -22.62
C THR A 73 33.88 -30.35 -21.66
N THR A 74 35.05 -29.96 -21.40
CA THR A 74 35.80 -28.69 -21.55
C THR A 74 35.13 -27.39 -21.11
N GLU A 75 35.66 -26.84 -20.01
CA GLU A 75 35.71 -25.41 -19.71
C GLU A 75 36.64 -24.68 -20.69
N PRO A 76 36.46 -23.37 -20.90
CA PRO A 76 37.56 -22.49 -21.26
C PRO A 76 37.78 -21.39 -20.21
N PRO A 77 38.98 -20.78 -20.19
CA PRO A 77 39.60 -20.19 -19.01
C PRO A 77 39.38 -18.67 -18.86
N GLU A 78 39.62 -18.22 -17.63
CA GLU A 78 39.80 -16.84 -17.22
C GLU A 78 40.95 -16.14 -17.97
N ALA A 79 40.74 -14.85 -18.30
CA ALA A 79 41.80 -13.98 -18.70
C ALA A 79 41.74 -12.69 -17.85
N THR A 80 42.64 -12.62 -16.90
CA THR A 80 43.09 -11.41 -16.20
C THR A 80 43.99 -10.61 -17.14
N THR A 81 43.76 -9.29 -17.22
CA THR A 81 44.78 -8.31 -17.57
C THR A 81 44.62 -7.02 -16.78
N GLU A 82 45.48 -6.87 -15.80
CA GLU A 82 45.90 -5.58 -15.26
C GLU A 82 46.71 -4.83 -16.32
N THR A 83 46.46 -3.54 -16.44
CA THR A 83 47.52 -2.61 -16.91
C THR A 83 47.45 -1.28 -16.16
N THR A 84 48.53 -1.02 -15.53
CA THR A 84 48.93 0.13 -14.72
C THR A 84 49.07 1.42 -15.51
N ALA A 85 48.91 2.48 -14.74
CA ALA A 85 49.03 3.90 -15.05
C ALA A 85 50.39 4.35 -15.61
N THR A 86 50.37 5.47 -16.30
CA THR A 86 51.39 6.54 -16.07
C THR A 86 50.83 7.90 -16.48
N ALA A 87 51.05 8.84 -15.57
CA ALA A 87 50.78 10.27 -15.72
C ALA A 87 51.87 10.92 -16.57
N ALA A 88 51.49 11.94 -17.33
CA ALA A 88 52.45 12.97 -17.78
C ALA A 88 51.77 14.32 -17.81
N THR A 89 52.22 15.17 -16.97
CA THR A 89 52.08 16.62 -16.89
C THR A 89 52.79 17.31 -18.06
N ALA A 90 52.19 18.36 -18.62
CA ALA A 90 52.91 19.44 -19.27
C ALA A 90 52.12 20.75 -19.16
N GLU A 91 52.72 21.68 -18.41
CA GLU A 91 52.45 23.11 -18.41
C GLU A 91 53.00 23.77 -19.68
N ALA A 92 52.37 24.87 -20.10
CA ALA A 92 53.02 26.10 -20.61
C ALA A 92 51.90 27.11 -20.98
N THR A 93 51.75 28.11 -20.14
CA THR A 93 52.17 29.52 -20.19
C THR A 93 51.74 30.33 -21.42
N ALA A 94 50.86 31.27 -21.11
CA ALA A 94 50.82 32.71 -21.32
C ALA A 94 51.31 33.28 -22.68
N ASP A 95 50.57 34.16 -23.31
CA ASP A 95 50.81 35.59 -23.19
C ASP A 95 49.74 36.45 -23.85
N THR A 96 49.54 37.58 -23.24
CA THR A 96 48.81 38.79 -23.54
C THR A 96 49.02 39.37 -24.93
N THR A 97 48.01 40.09 -25.49
CA THR A 97 48.13 41.55 -25.75
C THR A 97 46.79 42.17 -26.16
N ALA A 98 46.55 43.31 -25.56
CA ALA A 98 45.46 44.26 -25.82
C ALA A 98 45.84 45.26 -26.94
N ALA A 99 44.84 45.86 -27.55
CA ALA A 99 44.78 47.25 -28.03
C ALA A 99 43.45 47.52 -28.72
N THR A 100 42.63 48.27 -28.15
CA THR A 100 42.23 49.67 -28.17
C THR A 100 42.21 50.37 -29.52
N SER A 101 41.13 51.05 -29.70
CA SER A 101 40.78 52.42 -30.17
C SER A 101 39.90 52.43 -31.41
N ALA A 102 38.76 52.96 -31.28
CA ALA A 102 38.27 54.34 -31.20
C ALA A 102 37.99 54.97 -32.57
N ALA A 103 36.76 55.25 -32.75
CA ALA A 103 36.11 56.53 -33.02
C ALA A 103 36.04 57.12 -34.44
N THR A 104 34.81 57.64 -34.63
CA THR A 104 34.38 58.84 -35.39
C THR A 104 34.21 58.69 -36.89
N SER A 105 33.19 59.19 -37.51
CA SER A 105 32.15 60.18 -37.44
C SER A 105 31.49 60.32 -38.82
N ALA A 106 30.23 60.55 -38.80
CA ALA A 106 29.40 61.55 -39.43
C ALA A 106 29.23 61.64 -40.96
N ALA A 107 27.93 61.76 -41.24
CA ALA A 107 27.23 62.61 -42.21
C ALA A 107 27.30 62.18 -43.67
N ASP A 108 26.28 62.24 -44.49
CA ASP A 108 25.05 62.97 -44.60
C ASP A 108 24.39 62.60 -45.97
N THR A 109 23.06 62.71 -45.99
CA THR A 109 22.21 62.99 -47.15
C THR A 109 22.20 62.05 -48.38
N THR A 110 21.04 61.46 -48.76
CA THR A 110 19.96 62.04 -49.56
C THR A 110 18.84 61.02 -49.79
N ALA A 111 17.62 61.53 -49.88
CA ALA A 111 16.38 60.86 -50.07
C ALA A 111 16.22 60.14 -51.41
N ALA A 112 15.54 59.00 -51.36
CA ALA A 112 14.68 58.54 -52.50
C ALA A 112 13.55 57.72 -51.95
N ASP A 113 12.39 58.24 -52.24
CA ASP A 113 11.06 57.71 -52.01
C ASP A 113 10.83 56.39 -52.76
N THR A 114 10.47 55.32 -52.05
CA THR A 114 9.77 54.18 -52.63
C THR A 114 8.86 53.55 -51.61
N THR A 115 7.59 53.59 -51.90
CA THR A 115 6.49 52.93 -51.20
C THR A 115 6.82 51.52 -50.75
N ALA A 116 7.01 51.33 -49.45
CA ALA A 116 7.07 50.02 -48.83
C ALA A 116 5.73 49.71 -48.18
N ALA A 117 5.15 48.61 -48.59
CA ALA A 117 3.99 48.00 -48.00
C ALA A 117 4.26 47.75 -46.50
N THR A 118 3.46 48.37 -45.63
CA THR A 118 3.41 48.13 -44.20
C THR A 118 2.96 46.68 -43.96
N SER A 119 3.91 45.79 -43.78
CA SER A 119 3.71 44.54 -43.09
C SER A 119 3.46 44.88 -41.63
N ALA A 120 2.19 44.94 -41.24
CA ALA A 120 1.82 44.95 -39.83
C ALA A 120 2.20 43.61 -39.22
N THR A 121 3.38 43.52 -38.63
CA THR A 121 3.70 42.51 -37.62
C THR A 121 2.77 42.79 -36.44
N THR A 122 1.71 42.01 -36.36
CA THR A 122 0.88 41.91 -35.16
C THR A 122 1.81 41.37 -34.06
N GLU A 123 2.37 42.26 -33.25
CA GLU A 123 2.94 41.87 -31.97
C GLU A 123 1.84 41.13 -31.21
N LYS A 124 2.01 39.80 -31.11
CA LYS A 124 1.17 38.96 -30.26
C LYS A 124 1.40 39.52 -28.84
N LYS A 125 0.44 40.30 -28.30
CA LYS A 125 0.43 40.69 -26.91
C LYS A 125 0.60 39.39 -26.13
N VAL A 126 1.73 39.21 -25.49
CA VAL A 126 1.93 38.15 -24.52
C VAL A 126 0.89 38.46 -23.43
N ASN A 127 -0.20 37.71 -23.38
CA ASN A 127 -1.20 37.84 -22.35
C ASN A 127 -0.47 37.63 -21.02
N GLU A 128 -0.51 38.62 -20.16
CA GLU A 128 0.06 38.54 -18.83
C GLU A 128 -0.70 37.44 -18.07
N LEU A 129 0.02 36.42 -17.56
CA LEU A 129 -0.58 35.30 -16.86
C LEU A 129 -1.23 35.79 -15.55
N ILE A 130 -2.43 35.33 -15.27
CA ILE A 130 -3.15 35.61 -14.04
C ILE A 130 -2.64 34.64 -12.96
N ASP A 131 -1.96 35.16 -11.95
CA ASP A 131 -1.51 34.36 -10.81
C ASP A 131 -2.68 33.97 -9.91
N ILE A 132 -2.85 32.67 -9.71
CA ILE A 132 -3.89 32.10 -8.84
C ILE A 132 -3.22 31.61 -7.55
N ALA A 133 -3.74 32.07 -6.41
CA ALA A 133 -3.27 31.61 -5.12
C ALA A 133 -3.64 30.12 -4.91
N ASN A 134 -2.65 29.31 -4.53
CA ASN A 134 -2.87 27.93 -4.16
C ASN A 134 -3.66 27.89 -2.83
N SER A 135 -4.86 27.33 -2.84
CA SER A 135 -5.68 27.16 -1.65
C SER A 135 -5.79 25.67 -1.30
N ARG A 136 -5.74 25.33 -0.02
CA ARG A 136 -5.88 23.94 0.45
C ARG A 136 -7.33 23.42 0.41
N GLN A 137 -8.24 24.11 -0.27
CA GLN A 137 -9.64 23.71 -0.36
C GLN A 137 -9.91 23.04 -1.70
N ASN A 138 -10.79 22.04 -1.71
CA ASN A 138 -11.36 21.34 -2.86
C ASN A 138 -10.36 20.55 -3.74
N GLY A 139 -10.55 19.25 -3.85
CA GLY A 139 -9.71 18.32 -4.63
C GLY A 139 -8.38 17.94 -3.97
N ALA A 140 -8.08 18.53 -2.80
CA ALA A 140 -6.92 18.19 -1.98
C ALA A 140 -7.28 17.34 -0.75
N ASP A 141 -8.45 16.70 -0.73
CA ASP A 141 -8.79 15.73 0.30
C ASP A 141 -7.90 14.50 0.17
N TYR A 142 -7.39 14.04 1.31
CA TYR A 142 -6.40 12.99 1.37
C TYR A 142 -6.64 12.02 2.52
N PHE A 143 -6.07 10.84 2.40
CA PHE A 143 -5.86 9.91 3.50
C PHE A 143 -4.36 9.65 3.71
N VAL A 144 -4.02 9.03 4.82
CA VAL A 144 -2.65 8.65 5.17
C VAL A 144 -2.59 7.16 5.45
N SER A 145 -1.62 6.49 4.90
CA SER A 145 -1.29 5.10 5.19
C SER A 145 0.11 5.07 5.85
N PRO A 146 0.33 4.29 6.93
CA PRO A 146 -0.61 3.53 7.74
C PRO A 146 -1.62 4.43 8.50
N TYR A 147 -2.84 3.93 8.73
CA TYR A 147 -3.83 4.65 9.53
C TYR A 147 -3.63 4.36 11.02
N ARG A 148 -2.65 5.03 11.63
CA ARG A 148 -2.15 4.77 12.99
C ARG A 148 -3.15 5.09 14.12
N GLN A 149 -4.30 5.69 13.83
CA GLN A 149 -5.37 5.92 14.80
C GLN A 149 -6.13 4.64 15.16
N ILE A 150 -6.05 3.62 14.29
CA ILE A 150 -6.52 2.27 14.55
C ILE A 150 -5.29 1.38 14.76
N SER A 151 -5.24 0.72 15.89
CA SER A 151 -4.16 -0.20 16.26
C SER A 151 -4.71 -1.39 17.05
N HIS A 152 -3.85 -2.35 17.40
CA HIS A 152 -4.25 -3.59 18.06
C HIS A 152 -5.26 -4.40 17.23
N ILE A 153 -5.09 -4.37 15.92
CA ILE A 153 -5.87 -5.15 14.96
C ILE A 153 -4.94 -6.03 14.14
N GLY A 154 -5.49 -6.92 13.35
CA GLY A 154 -4.77 -7.67 12.32
C GLY A 154 -5.69 -7.94 11.14
N ASP A 155 -5.10 -8.41 10.05
CA ASP A 155 -5.80 -9.06 8.97
C ASP A 155 -6.99 -8.22 8.46
N PRO A 156 -6.76 -6.97 8.00
CA PRO A 156 -7.83 -6.07 7.61
C PRO A 156 -8.43 -6.48 6.26
N PHE A 157 -9.74 -6.55 6.20
CA PHE A 157 -10.52 -6.67 4.97
C PHE A 157 -11.41 -5.44 4.80
N VAL A 158 -11.51 -4.90 3.58
CA VAL A 158 -12.37 -3.74 3.30
C VAL A 158 -13.35 -4.04 2.18
N LEU A 159 -14.62 -4.00 2.52
CA LEU A 159 -15.75 -4.01 1.59
C LEU A 159 -16.13 -2.58 1.20
N TYR A 160 -16.20 -2.25 -0.09
CA TYR A 160 -16.98 -1.09 -0.54
C TYR A 160 -18.43 -1.50 -0.76
N ASP A 161 -19.34 -0.98 0.05
CA ASP A 161 -20.77 -1.22 -0.09
C ASP A 161 -21.45 -0.13 -0.92
N GLU A 162 -21.84 -0.48 -2.15
CA GLU A 162 -22.48 0.43 -3.09
C GLU A 162 -23.82 1.00 -2.58
N ALA A 163 -24.54 0.23 -1.74
CA ALA A 163 -25.85 0.66 -1.26
C ALA A 163 -25.76 1.82 -0.28
N SER A 164 -24.74 1.83 0.58
CA SER A 164 -24.47 2.93 1.52
C SER A 164 -23.48 3.95 0.99
N GLY A 165 -22.71 3.63 -0.08
CA GLY A 165 -21.62 4.45 -0.61
C GLY A 165 -20.42 4.52 0.34
N LYS A 166 -20.25 3.52 1.23
CA LYS A 166 -19.22 3.50 2.26
C LYS A 166 -18.30 2.30 2.16
N TYR A 167 -17.11 2.45 2.68
CA TYR A 167 -16.20 1.35 2.98
C TYR A 167 -16.49 0.81 4.38
N TYR A 168 -16.47 -0.49 4.54
CA TYR A 168 -16.51 -1.19 5.82
C TYR A 168 -15.26 -2.02 5.98
N MET A 169 -14.51 -1.78 7.05
CA MET A 169 -13.30 -2.51 7.39
C MET A 169 -13.56 -3.44 8.56
N TYR A 170 -13.15 -4.70 8.41
CA TYR A 170 -13.23 -5.74 9.43
C TYR A 170 -11.84 -6.24 9.72
N CYS A 171 -11.56 -6.56 11.00
CA CYS A 171 -10.21 -6.95 11.43
C CYS A 171 -10.26 -8.07 12.46
N THR A 172 -9.19 -8.86 12.51
CA THR A 172 -8.89 -9.69 13.68
C THR A 172 -8.75 -8.79 14.91
N GLY A 173 -9.45 -9.15 15.97
CA GLY A 173 -9.51 -8.44 17.26
C GLY A 173 -10.94 -8.40 17.77
N GLY A 174 -11.13 -8.62 19.09
CA GLY A 174 -12.45 -8.76 19.68
C GLY A 174 -13.26 -9.90 19.05
N LYS A 175 -14.47 -9.60 18.63
CA LYS A 175 -15.33 -10.43 17.79
C LYS A 175 -15.47 -9.77 16.40
N PHE A 176 -14.34 -9.58 15.75
CA PHE A 176 -14.20 -8.90 14.46
C PHE A 176 -14.66 -7.44 14.51
N ARG A 177 -13.78 -6.59 15.04
CA ARG A 177 -14.05 -5.15 15.10
C ARG A 177 -14.30 -4.58 13.71
N CYS A 178 -15.28 -3.67 13.64
CA CYS A 178 -15.73 -3.06 12.39
C CYS A 178 -15.68 -1.54 12.45
N TRP A 179 -15.29 -0.94 11.33
CA TRP A 179 -15.30 0.52 11.11
C TRP A 179 -15.90 0.83 9.74
N SER A 180 -16.40 2.06 9.57
CA SER A 180 -16.79 2.56 8.24
C SER A 180 -16.13 3.88 7.90
N SER A 181 -15.94 4.13 6.61
CA SER A 181 -15.37 5.35 6.06
C SER A 181 -15.98 5.69 4.69
N ASP A 182 -16.07 6.97 4.39
CA ASP A 182 -16.46 7.43 3.04
C ASP A 182 -15.23 7.51 2.10
N THR A 183 -14.00 7.68 2.64
CA THR A 183 -12.86 8.16 1.86
C THR A 183 -11.49 7.61 2.31
N PHE A 184 -11.41 6.67 3.25
CA PHE A 184 -10.22 6.25 3.99
C PHE A 184 -9.62 7.33 4.91
N LYS A 185 -10.04 8.59 4.79
CA LYS A 185 -9.50 9.71 5.58
C LYS A 185 -9.81 9.61 7.06
N SER A 186 -11.00 9.13 7.40
CA SER A 186 -11.46 8.93 8.77
C SER A 186 -12.36 7.71 8.86
N TRP A 187 -12.29 7.02 9.99
CA TRP A 187 -13.02 5.79 10.23
C TRP A 187 -13.90 5.93 11.47
N THR A 188 -15.17 5.55 11.35
CA THR A 188 -16.13 5.51 12.45
C THR A 188 -16.23 4.07 12.93
N GLU A 189 -15.97 3.86 14.21
CA GLU A 189 -16.04 2.53 14.85
C GLU A 189 -17.48 2.12 15.12
N HIS A 190 -17.79 0.85 14.83
CA HIS A 190 -19.09 0.19 15.09
C HIS A 190 -19.02 -0.85 16.23
N GLY A 191 -17.82 -1.16 16.72
CA GLY A 191 -17.59 -2.23 17.71
C GLY A 191 -17.41 -3.60 17.06
N ASP A 192 -17.80 -4.64 17.77
CA ASP A 192 -17.71 -6.03 17.30
C ASP A 192 -18.82 -6.33 16.30
N ALA A 193 -18.47 -6.76 15.09
CA ALA A 193 -19.42 -7.08 14.03
C ALA A 193 -20.08 -8.47 14.20
N TYR A 194 -19.42 -9.39 14.90
CA TYR A 194 -19.89 -10.77 15.05
C TYR A 194 -20.44 -11.03 16.44
N THR A 195 -21.52 -11.77 16.51
CA THR A 195 -22.17 -12.19 17.75
C THR A 195 -22.13 -13.71 17.89
N VAL A 196 -21.57 -14.19 18.99
CA VAL A 196 -21.59 -15.62 19.34
C VAL A 196 -23.01 -16.04 19.69
N THR A 197 -23.47 -17.14 19.11
CA THR A 197 -24.79 -17.74 19.33
C THR A 197 -24.63 -19.22 19.68
N GLU A 198 -25.75 -19.92 19.90
CA GLU A 198 -25.76 -21.37 20.11
C GLU A 198 -25.24 -22.17 18.90
N LYS A 199 -25.27 -21.56 17.71
CA LYS A 199 -24.71 -22.15 16.49
C LYS A 199 -23.20 -22.01 16.37
N SER A 200 -22.57 -21.14 17.15
CA SER A 200 -21.17 -20.84 17.00
C SER A 200 -20.28 -22.02 17.37
N PHE A 201 -19.57 -22.57 16.38
CA PHE A 201 -18.68 -23.73 16.58
C PHE A 201 -17.36 -23.34 17.25
N GLY A 202 -16.89 -22.10 17.01
CA GLY A 202 -15.63 -21.60 17.53
C GLY A 202 -15.71 -21.22 18.99
N THR A 203 -14.67 -21.56 19.77
CA THR A 203 -14.59 -21.21 21.20
C THR A 203 -13.58 -20.11 21.47
N GLN A 204 -12.59 -19.94 20.59
CA GLN A 204 -11.51 -18.98 20.74
C GLN A 204 -10.80 -18.72 19.40
N ASN A 205 -9.83 -17.80 19.39
CA ASN A 205 -8.98 -17.48 18.24
C ASN A 205 -9.82 -17.18 16.99
N TYR A 206 -10.66 -16.15 17.08
CA TYR A 206 -11.43 -15.64 15.95
C TYR A 206 -10.54 -14.73 15.10
N TRP A 207 -10.20 -15.17 13.86
CA TRP A 207 -9.21 -14.51 13.01
C TRP A 207 -9.69 -14.29 11.59
N ALA A 208 -9.09 -13.31 10.93
CA ALA A 208 -9.15 -13.01 9.50
C ALA A 208 -10.58 -13.05 8.93
N PRO A 209 -11.46 -12.11 9.33
CA PRO A 209 -12.81 -12.00 8.78
C PRO A 209 -12.77 -11.35 7.40
N GLU A 210 -13.44 -11.92 6.42
CA GLU A 210 -13.75 -11.28 5.14
C GLU A 210 -15.26 -11.23 4.91
N VAL A 211 -15.77 -10.11 4.38
CA VAL A 211 -17.21 -9.88 4.22
C VAL A 211 -17.57 -9.58 2.78
N TYR A 212 -18.57 -10.29 2.28
CA TYR A 212 -19.04 -10.21 0.91
C TYR A 212 -20.53 -9.92 0.86
N LYS A 213 -20.95 -9.07 -0.06
CA LYS A 213 -22.36 -8.86 -0.36
C LYS A 213 -22.80 -9.85 -1.44
N TRP A 214 -23.73 -10.71 -1.11
CA TRP A 214 -24.26 -11.73 -2.01
C TRP A 214 -25.73 -11.96 -1.77
N ASN A 215 -26.52 -12.07 -2.87
CA ASN A 215 -27.97 -12.30 -2.81
C ASN A 215 -28.73 -11.39 -1.82
N GLY A 216 -28.35 -10.10 -1.78
CA GLY A 216 -29.04 -9.09 -0.96
C GLY A 216 -28.69 -9.07 0.52
N ALA A 217 -27.76 -9.92 0.98
CA ALA A 217 -27.27 -9.96 2.35
C ALA A 217 -25.74 -9.90 2.40
N TYR A 218 -25.19 -9.78 3.61
CA TYR A 218 -23.75 -9.77 3.85
C TYR A 218 -23.33 -11.09 4.50
N TYR A 219 -22.29 -11.70 3.96
CA TYR A 219 -21.74 -12.96 4.44
C TYR A 219 -20.30 -12.75 4.88
N MET A 220 -20.00 -13.23 6.08
CA MET A 220 -18.66 -13.20 6.66
C MET A 220 -18.09 -14.61 6.67
N VAL A 221 -16.95 -14.82 6.03
CA VAL A 221 -16.11 -15.99 6.26
C VAL A 221 -15.02 -15.64 7.26
N TYR A 222 -14.67 -16.57 8.13
CA TYR A 222 -13.73 -16.33 9.21
C TYR A 222 -13.09 -17.62 9.71
N SER A 223 -11.98 -17.51 10.42
CA SER A 223 -11.34 -18.63 11.11
C SER A 223 -11.67 -18.60 12.58
N ALA A 224 -12.00 -19.76 13.17
CA ALA A 224 -12.10 -19.91 14.63
C ALA A 224 -11.62 -21.28 15.07
N ALA A 225 -11.10 -21.34 16.29
CA ALA A 225 -10.55 -22.56 16.87
C ALA A 225 -11.48 -23.18 17.89
N ARG A 226 -11.41 -24.52 17.97
CA ARG A 226 -12.00 -25.32 19.03
C ARG A 226 -11.03 -26.43 19.44
N LYS A 227 -11.23 -27.02 20.61
CA LYS A 227 -10.50 -28.23 21.00
C LYS A 227 -10.97 -29.41 20.17
N VAL A 228 -10.04 -30.16 19.61
CA VAL A 228 -10.30 -31.36 18.82
C VAL A 228 -9.40 -32.47 19.34
N GLU A 229 -9.99 -33.61 19.69
CA GLU A 229 -9.26 -34.80 20.08
C GLU A 229 -8.41 -35.31 18.90
N GLY A 230 -7.16 -35.63 19.16
CA GLY A 230 -6.22 -36.06 18.11
C GLY A 230 -5.62 -34.93 17.29
N SER A 231 -5.88 -33.65 17.61
CA SER A 231 -5.18 -32.54 16.97
C SER A 231 -3.67 -32.63 17.18
N LEU A 232 -2.90 -32.45 16.10
CA LEU A 232 -1.43 -32.43 16.13
C LEU A 232 -0.88 -31.06 16.56
N SER A 233 -1.75 -30.06 16.74
CA SER A 233 -1.38 -28.77 17.27
C SER A 233 -0.89 -28.90 18.70
N SER A 234 0.18 -28.18 19.06
CA SER A 234 0.73 -28.17 20.43
C SER A 234 -0.25 -27.71 21.51
N THR A 235 -1.32 -27.02 21.11
CA THR A 235 -2.38 -26.51 22.00
C THR A 235 -3.61 -27.44 22.04
N GLY A 236 -3.68 -28.45 21.19
CA GLY A 236 -4.87 -29.28 20.97
C GLY A 236 -6.03 -28.52 20.31
N LEU A 237 -5.75 -27.36 19.73
CA LEU A 237 -6.70 -26.53 19.01
C LEU A 237 -6.60 -26.78 17.52
N ARG A 238 -7.75 -26.86 16.86
CA ARG A 238 -7.83 -26.89 15.40
C ARG A 238 -8.73 -25.74 14.93
N HIS A 239 -8.24 -24.97 13.97
CA HIS A 239 -9.01 -23.94 13.31
C HIS A 239 -9.86 -24.54 12.19
N SER A 240 -11.02 -23.97 12.00
CA SER A 240 -11.95 -24.28 10.91
C SER A 240 -12.51 -22.98 10.36
N ILE A 241 -13.06 -23.02 9.14
CA ILE A 241 -13.68 -21.86 8.50
C ILE A 241 -15.19 -21.82 8.83
N GLY A 242 -15.64 -20.67 9.35
CA GLY A 242 -17.04 -20.37 9.61
C GLY A 242 -17.67 -19.53 8.52
N LEU A 243 -19.01 -19.56 8.49
CA LEU A 243 -19.85 -18.69 7.67
C LEU A 243 -20.90 -18.03 8.56
N ALA A 244 -20.86 -16.70 8.65
CA ALA A 244 -21.86 -15.91 9.34
C ALA A 244 -22.58 -14.97 8.36
N LYS A 245 -23.79 -14.53 8.73
CA LYS A 245 -24.66 -13.69 7.90
C LYS A 245 -25.18 -12.50 8.68
N ALA A 246 -25.38 -11.37 7.99
CA ALA A 246 -26.06 -10.17 8.49
C ALA A 246 -26.87 -9.49 7.38
N ASP A 247 -27.86 -8.68 7.76
CA ASP A 247 -28.60 -7.81 6.84
C ASP A 247 -27.96 -6.42 6.73
N ASN A 248 -27.01 -6.11 7.59
CA ASN A 248 -26.29 -4.83 7.62
C ASN A 248 -24.78 -5.08 7.52
N PRO A 249 -24.02 -4.28 6.74
CA PRO A 249 -22.57 -4.46 6.62
C PRO A 249 -21.82 -4.29 7.95
N ALA A 250 -22.32 -3.48 8.89
CA ALA A 250 -21.71 -3.39 10.23
C ALA A 250 -22.10 -4.54 11.17
N GLY A 251 -22.91 -5.50 10.72
CA GLY A 251 -23.41 -6.59 11.54
C GLY A 251 -24.73 -6.27 12.27
N PRO A 252 -25.13 -7.05 13.29
CA PRO A 252 -24.39 -8.20 13.83
C PRO A 252 -24.44 -9.41 12.89
N PHE A 253 -23.27 -10.01 12.67
CA PHE A 253 -23.15 -11.30 11.97
C PHE A 253 -23.36 -12.44 12.94
N THR A 254 -24.13 -13.44 12.54
CA THR A 254 -24.35 -14.68 13.29
C THR A 254 -24.16 -15.89 12.39
N ASP A 255 -23.72 -17.00 12.93
CA ASP A 255 -23.45 -18.21 12.16
C ASP A 255 -24.71 -18.70 11.41
N VAL A 256 -24.50 -19.03 10.14
CA VAL A 256 -25.55 -19.62 9.29
C VAL A 256 -25.83 -21.05 9.74
N TYR A 257 -24.77 -21.81 10.02
CA TYR A 257 -24.83 -23.23 10.39
C TYR A 257 -24.39 -23.42 11.84
N ASP A 258 -24.77 -24.55 12.45
CA ASP A 258 -24.31 -25.01 13.77
C ASP A 258 -22.96 -25.78 13.68
N HIS A 259 -22.35 -25.77 12.53
CA HIS A 259 -21.07 -26.39 12.23
C HIS A 259 -20.24 -25.46 11.32
N PRO A 260 -18.91 -25.68 11.22
CA PRO A 260 -18.08 -24.93 10.27
C PRO A 260 -18.50 -25.14 8.82
N LEU A 261 -18.36 -24.11 7.97
CA LEU A 261 -18.48 -24.22 6.52
C LEU A 261 -17.46 -25.21 5.94
N PHE A 262 -16.22 -25.17 6.47
CA PHE A 262 -15.15 -26.05 6.06
C PHE A 262 -14.27 -26.46 7.24
N ALA A 263 -14.16 -27.77 7.49
CA ALA A 263 -13.47 -28.35 8.64
C ALA A 263 -12.83 -29.69 8.28
N PRO A 264 -11.75 -29.68 7.52
CA PRO A 264 -10.99 -30.91 7.21
C PRO A 264 -10.32 -31.47 8.50
N ASP A 265 -9.62 -32.59 8.37
CA ASP A 265 -8.89 -33.25 9.47
C ASP A 265 -7.58 -32.55 9.85
N TYR A 266 -7.36 -31.33 9.34
CA TYR A 266 -6.22 -30.45 9.63
C TYR A 266 -6.70 -29.00 9.87
N SER A 267 -5.82 -28.17 10.43
CA SER A 267 -6.11 -26.76 10.74
C SER A 267 -6.13 -25.92 9.46
N VAL A 268 -7.17 -25.09 9.32
CA VAL A 268 -7.38 -24.16 8.19
C VAL A 268 -7.70 -22.75 8.69
N ILE A 269 -7.05 -21.74 8.08
CA ILE A 269 -7.19 -20.33 8.44
C ILE A 269 -7.30 -19.47 7.18
N ASP A 270 -7.61 -18.19 7.36
CA ASP A 270 -7.52 -17.13 6.35
C ASP A 270 -8.40 -17.40 5.13
N ALA A 271 -9.70 -17.51 5.37
CA ALA A 271 -10.68 -17.77 4.32
C ALA A 271 -10.93 -16.53 3.47
N SER A 272 -10.83 -16.68 2.14
CA SER A 272 -11.18 -15.67 1.14
C SER A 272 -12.09 -16.25 0.08
N LEU A 273 -13.11 -15.51 -0.38
CA LEU A 273 -14.05 -15.96 -1.41
C LEU A 273 -13.85 -15.23 -2.74
N LEU A 274 -14.00 -15.96 -3.82
CA LEU A 274 -14.18 -15.42 -5.15
C LEU A 274 -15.56 -15.82 -5.69
N PHE A 275 -16.39 -14.83 -6.00
CA PHE A 275 -17.60 -15.00 -6.80
C PHE A 275 -17.22 -14.76 -8.26
N ASP A 276 -17.05 -15.82 -9.03
CA ASP A 276 -16.54 -15.74 -10.40
C ASP A 276 -17.66 -15.41 -11.41
N ASP A 277 -17.27 -14.93 -12.59
CA ASP A 277 -18.18 -14.53 -13.68
C ASP A 277 -18.98 -15.71 -14.25
N ASP A 278 -18.54 -16.94 -14.04
CA ASP A 278 -19.23 -18.16 -14.42
C ASP A 278 -20.36 -18.56 -13.46
N GLY A 279 -20.55 -17.79 -12.38
CA GLY A 279 -21.55 -18.02 -11.32
C GLY A 279 -21.12 -19.02 -10.27
N LYS A 280 -19.89 -19.53 -10.31
CA LYS A 280 -19.32 -20.39 -9.27
C LYS A 280 -18.70 -19.55 -8.15
N ILE A 281 -18.57 -20.19 -6.99
CA ILE A 281 -17.98 -19.59 -5.81
C ILE A 281 -16.79 -20.44 -5.40
N TYR A 282 -15.67 -19.80 -5.11
CA TYR A 282 -14.44 -20.46 -4.70
C TYR A 282 -14.02 -19.98 -3.33
N LEU A 283 -13.62 -20.91 -2.47
CA LEU A 283 -12.98 -20.66 -1.18
C LEU A 283 -11.47 -20.86 -1.33
N TYR A 284 -10.70 -19.84 -0.99
CA TYR A 284 -9.26 -19.91 -0.81
C TYR A 284 -8.93 -19.85 0.68
N TYR A 285 -7.92 -20.59 1.11
CA TYR A 285 -7.56 -20.68 2.52
C TYR A 285 -6.09 -21.08 2.70
N ALA A 286 -5.56 -20.88 3.88
CA ALA A 286 -4.27 -21.45 4.27
C ALA A 286 -4.47 -22.74 5.08
N ARG A 287 -3.85 -23.83 4.64
CA ARG A 287 -3.61 -24.99 5.50
C ARG A 287 -2.51 -24.62 6.48
N ASP A 288 -2.85 -24.52 7.75
CA ASP A 288 -2.00 -23.93 8.77
C ASP A 288 -0.82 -24.84 9.17
N CYS A 289 0.33 -24.23 9.40
CA CYS A 289 1.56 -24.91 9.78
C CYS A 289 1.48 -25.68 11.12
N SER A 290 0.48 -25.42 11.97
CA SER A 290 0.34 -26.13 13.25
C SER A 290 0.08 -27.63 13.06
N GLU A 291 -0.57 -28.01 11.97
CA GLU A 291 -0.92 -29.38 11.61
C GLU A 291 -0.45 -29.78 10.19
N ASN A 292 0.52 -29.04 9.62
CA ASN A 292 1.07 -29.33 8.30
C ASN A 292 2.60 -29.35 8.32
N VAL A 293 3.19 -30.47 7.88
CA VAL A 293 4.65 -30.65 7.78
C VAL A 293 5.00 -31.04 6.34
N VAL A 294 5.84 -30.25 5.69
CA VAL A 294 6.36 -30.47 4.35
C VAL A 294 7.88 -30.55 4.43
N ASP A 295 8.47 -31.60 3.94
CA ASP A 295 9.93 -31.86 3.97
C ASP A 295 10.56 -31.64 5.37
N GLY A 296 9.86 -32.12 6.41
CA GLY A 296 10.30 -32.03 7.81
C GLY A 296 10.15 -30.66 8.45
N LYS A 297 9.55 -29.67 7.76
CA LYS A 297 9.30 -28.33 8.29
C LYS A 297 7.81 -28.07 8.43
N LYS A 298 7.42 -27.42 9.53
CA LYS A 298 6.07 -26.87 9.66
C LYS A 298 5.86 -25.82 8.56
N THR A 299 4.79 -25.98 7.77
CA THR A 299 4.61 -25.15 6.57
C THR A 299 3.14 -24.81 6.36
N SER A 300 2.79 -23.51 6.34
CA SER A 300 1.50 -23.07 5.82
C SER A 300 1.53 -22.99 4.30
N GLN A 301 0.46 -23.47 3.66
CA GLN A 301 0.32 -23.55 2.21
C GLN A 301 -1.06 -23.04 1.80
N VAL A 302 -1.16 -22.36 0.67
CA VAL A 302 -2.43 -21.86 0.13
C VAL A 302 -3.09 -22.93 -0.73
N TYR A 303 -4.37 -23.16 -0.47
CA TYR A 303 -5.26 -24.05 -1.20
C TYR A 303 -6.49 -23.30 -1.69
N GLY A 304 -7.18 -23.89 -2.66
CA GLY A 304 -8.49 -23.46 -3.13
C GLY A 304 -9.43 -24.64 -3.34
N ILE A 305 -10.73 -24.39 -3.19
CA ILE A 305 -11.78 -25.38 -3.41
C ILE A 305 -13.05 -24.68 -3.90
N GLU A 306 -13.86 -25.33 -4.74
CA GLU A 306 -15.16 -24.82 -5.15
C GLU A 306 -16.17 -24.97 -3.98
N LEU A 307 -17.04 -23.98 -3.79
CA LEU A 307 -18.19 -24.06 -2.88
C LEU A 307 -19.46 -24.37 -3.65
N ALA A 308 -20.41 -25.02 -2.97
CA ALA A 308 -21.78 -25.10 -3.45
C ALA A 308 -22.36 -23.69 -3.66
N SER A 309 -23.18 -23.52 -4.70
CA SER A 309 -23.73 -22.22 -5.11
C SER A 309 -24.64 -21.56 -4.05
N ASP A 310 -25.05 -22.29 -3.04
CA ASP A 310 -25.82 -21.82 -1.88
C ASP A 310 -24.99 -21.65 -0.61
N LEU A 311 -23.66 -21.80 -0.72
CA LEU A 311 -22.69 -21.76 0.38
C LEU A 311 -22.92 -22.85 1.45
N SER A 312 -23.57 -23.97 1.11
CA SER A 312 -23.88 -25.05 2.07
C SER A 312 -22.69 -25.97 2.36
N GLY A 313 -21.62 -25.89 1.59
CA GLY A 313 -20.44 -26.74 1.75
C GLY A 313 -19.49 -26.66 0.55
N THR A 314 -18.54 -27.58 0.48
CA THR A 314 -17.53 -27.66 -0.56
C THR A 314 -17.88 -28.65 -1.66
N VAL A 315 -17.34 -28.42 -2.87
CA VAL A 315 -17.51 -29.28 -4.04
C VAL A 315 -16.13 -29.74 -4.53
N GLY A 316 -15.93 -31.04 -4.64
CA GLY A 316 -14.66 -31.63 -5.07
C GLY A 316 -13.57 -31.62 -4.00
N GLU A 317 -12.31 -31.73 -4.43
CA GLU A 317 -11.17 -31.82 -3.56
C GLU A 317 -10.35 -30.51 -3.55
N PRO A 318 -9.69 -30.16 -2.43
CA PRO A 318 -8.83 -29.00 -2.37
C PRO A 318 -7.64 -29.10 -3.32
N VAL A 319 -7.30 -27.99 -3.97
CA VAL A 319 -6.17 -27.86 -4.87
C VAL A 319 -5.08 -27.00 -4.22
N LEU A 320 -3.84 -27.49 -4.18
CA LEU A 320 -2.68 -26.71 -3.74
C LEU A 320 -2.34 -25.64 -4.78
N LEU A 321 -2.32 -24.36 -4.36
CA LEU A 321 -2.11 -23.22 -5.24
C LEU A 321 -0.76 -22.53 -5.00
N ALA A 322 -0.29 -22.44 -3.75
CA ALA A 322 1.01 -21.88 -3.42
C ALA A 322 1.66 -22.55 -2.21
N THR A 323 2.98 -22.72 -2.30
CA THR A 323 3.82 -23.22 -1.21
C THR A 323 5.13 -22.43 -1.16
N PRO A 324 5.73 -22.19 0.04
CA PRO A 324 6.97 -21.44 0.15
C PRO A 324 8.12 -22.09 -0.61
N THR A 325 8.64 -21.42 -1.63
CA THR A 325 9.74 -21.94 -2.48
C THR A 325 10.79 -20.88 -2.78
N SER A 326 10.41 -19.61 -2.85
CA SER A 326 11.29 -18.52 -3.25
C SER A 326 12.13 -18.01 -2.07
N ALA A 327 13.33 -17.53 -2.33
CA ALA A 327 14.25 -17.08 -1.29
C ALA A 327 13.67 -16.02 -0.34
N TRP A 328 12.77 -15.16 -0.81
CA TRP A 328 12.11 -14.16 0.01
C TRP A 328 11.05 -14.74 0.95
N GLU A 329 10.49 -15.92 0.65
CA GLU A 329 9.50 -16.64 1.46
C GLU A 329 10.14 -17.48 2.58
N LEU A 330 11.45 -17.68 2.54
CA LEU A 330 12.19 -18.60 3.41
C LEU A 330 12.97 -17.87 4.52
N LYS A 331 12.55 -16.66 4.93
CA LYS A 331 13.26 -15.84 5.92
C LYS A 331 12.96 -16.21 7.37
N SER A 332 11.92 -17.00 7.63
CA SER A 332 11.45 -17.30 8.99
C SER A 332 12.10 -18.55 9.63
N GLY A 333 13.06 -19.18 8.97
CA GLY A 333 13.86 -20.25 9.56
C GLY A 333 13.15 -21.63 9.61
N GLY A 334 12.72 -22.07 10.79
CA GLY A 334 12.23 -23.45 11.02
C GLY A 334 10.78 -23.70 10.59
N THR A 335 9.94 -22.68 10.52
CA THR A 335 8.56 -22.75 10.05
C THR A 335 8.40 -21.84 8.86
N LEU A 336 7.64 -22.26 7.87
CA LEU A 336 7.42 -21.53 6.62
C LEU A 336 5.95 -21.17 6.45
N TRP A 337 5.67 -20.03 5.85
CA TRP A 337 4.31 -19.55 5.63
C TRP A 337 4.11 -19.07 4.20
N ASN A 338 3.06 -19.58 3.54
CA ASN A 338 2.24 -18.88 2.56
C ASN A 338 0.81 -18.90 3.11
N GLU A 339 0.27 -17.71 3.41
CA GLU A 339 -1.02 -17.53 4.09
C GLU A 339 -1.73 -16.26 3.62
N GLY A 340 -2.90 -15.93 4.17
CA GLY A 340 -3.67 -14.75 3.82
C GLY A 340 -3.95 -14.65 2.33
N PRO A 341 -4.54 -15.68 1.66
CA PRO A 341 -4.83 -15.62 0.23
C PRO A 341 -5.92 -14.61 -0.05
N CYS A 342 -5.76 -13.85 -1.14
CA CYS A 342 -6.83 -13.03 -1.71
C CYS A 342 -6.79 -13.20 -3.23
N VAL A 343 -7.90 -13.62 -3.83
CA VAL A 343 -7.96 -13.82 -5.29
C VAL A 343 -8.90 -12.82 -5.93
N PHE A 344 -8.45 -12.18 -6.99
CA PHE A 344 -9.28 -11.35 -7.85
C PHE A 344 -9.02 -11.66 -9.33
N LYS A 345 -10.00 -11.34 -10.18
CA LYS A 345 -9.91 -11.52 -11.63
C LYS A 345 -9.81 -10.17 -12.31
N LYS A 346 -8.88 -10.02 -13.23
CA LYS A 346 -8.75 -8.84 -14.09
C LYS A 346 -8.33 -9.25 -15.50
N ASN A 347 -9.05 -8.78 -16.51
CA ASN A 347 -8.76 -9.05 -17.92
C ASN A 347 -8.59 -10.56 -18.25
N GLY A 348 -9.40 -11.42 -17.61
CA GLY A 348 -9.36 -12.88 -17.79
C GLY A 348 -8.25 -13.62 -17.05
N THR A 349 -7.38 -12.89 -16.33
CA THR A 349 -6.32 -13.47 -15.49
C THR A 349 -6.76 -13.49 -14.02
N TYR A 350 -6.51 -14.59 -13.33
CA TYR A 350 -6.70 -14.73 -11.90
C TYR A 350 -5.40 -14.41 -11.18
N TYR A 351 -5.46 -13.48 -10.25
CA TYR A 351 -4.35 -13.03 -9.41
C TYR A 351 -4.57 -13.55 -8.00
N LEU A 352 -3.71 -14.45 -7.55
CA LEU A 352 -3.64 -14.90 -6.16
C LEU A 352 -2.59 -14.07 -5.44
N LEU A 353 -3.01 -13.16 -4.60
CA LEU A 353 -2.15 -12.52 -3.61
C LEU A 353 -1.99 -13.46 -2.42
N PHE A 354 -0.78 -13.52 -1.86
CA PHE A 354 -0.49 -14.29 -0.65
C PHE A 354 0.61 -13.61 0.15
N THR A 355 0.68 -13.94 1.42
CA THR A 355 1.69 -13.39 2.31
C THR A 355 2.66 -14.48 2.75
N ALA A 356 3.91 -14.13 2.91
CA ALA A 356 4.96 -15.06 3.31
C ALA A 356 5.72 -14.58 4.53
N ASN A 357 6.33 -15.55 5.23
CA ASN A 357 7.06 -15.44 6.48
C ASN A 357 6.14 -15.29 7.70
N TYR A 358 6.72 -15.07 8.88
CA TYR A 358 5.99 -14.96 10.13
C TYR A 358 5.45 -13.53 10.31
N TYR A 359 4.16 -13.39 10.60
CA TYR A 359 3.48 -12.08 10.69
C TYR A 359 4.10 -11.11 11.71
N ALA A 360 4.80 -11.63 12.73
CA ALA A 360 5.51 -10.82 13.71
C ALA A 360 6.94 -10.47 13.28
N SER A 361 7.36 -10.88 12.08
CA SER A 361 8.68 -10.60 11.53
C SER A 361 8.65 -9.39 10.62
N ALA A 362 9.73 -8.61 10.58
CA ALA A 362 9.95 -7.57 9.59
C ALA A 362 10.00 -8.10 8.15
N ALA A 363 10.23 -9.40 7.97
CA ALA A 363 10.24 -10.07 6.67
C ALA A 363 8.83 -10.46 6.16
N TYR A 364 7.77 -10.23 6.94
CA TYR A 364 6.39 -10.45 6.50
C TYR A 364 6.10 -9.57 5.29
N SER A 365 5.68 -10.15 4.19
CA SER A 365 5.62 -9.48 2.89
C SER A 365 4.63 -10.15 1.95
N VAL A 366 4.11 -9.37 0.99
CA VAL A 366 3.11 -9.84 0.02
C VAL A 366 3.76 -10.15 -1.32
N GLY A 367 3.40 -11.29 -1.88
CA GLY A 367 3.66 -11.66 -3.26
C GLY A 367 2.38 -12.05 -3.98
N TYR A 368 2.50 -12.36 -5.26
CA TYR A 368 1.38 -12.85 -6.06
C TYR A 368 1.80 -13.93 -7.03
N ALA A 369 0.79 -14.67 -7.49
CA ALA A 369 0.88 -15.63 -8.57
C ALA A 369 -0.32 -15.47 -9.51
N THR A 370 -0.19 -15.91 -10.76
CA THR A 370 -1.24 -15.79 -11.77
C THR A 370 -1.63 -17.13 -12.35
N ALA A 371 -2.91 -17.29 -12.72
CA ALA A 371 -3.44 -18.43 -13.42
C ALA A 371 -4.52 -18.01 -14.44
N SER A 372 -4.87 -18.93 -15.34
CA SER A 372 -5.96 -18.75 -16.32
C SER A 372 -7.31 -19.27 -15.84
N SER A 373 -7.36 -19.90 -14.66
CA SER A 373 -8.60 -20.40 -14.05
C SER A 373 -8.50 -20.36 -12.53
N PRO A 374 -9.65 -20.33 -11.80
CA PRO A 374 -9.69 -20.12 -10.34
C PRO A 374 -8.89 -21.14 -9.53
N LEU A 375 -8.92 -22.40 -9.94
CA LEU A 375 -8.20 -23.53 -9.32
C LEU A 375 -7.11 -24.09 -10.24
N GLY A 376 -6.61 -23.29 -11.19
CA GLY A 376 -5.56 -23.67 -12.12
C GLY A 376 -4.17 -23.69 -11.49
N THR A 377 -3.17 -23.95 -12.33
CA THR A 377 -1.77 -23.85 -11.91
C THR A 377 -1.37 -22.38 -11.82
N TYR A 378 -1.12 -21.91 -10.60
CA TYR A 378 -0.63 -20.57 -10.34
C TYR A 378 0.89 -20.48 -10.50
N THR A 379 1.34 -19.50 -11.27
CA THR A 379 2.76 -19.20 -11.47
C THR A 379 3.11 -17.94 -10.68
N LYS A 380 4.06 -18.06 -9.75
CA LYS A 380 4.55 -16.92 -8.95
C LYS A 380 5.28 -15.93 -9.84
N ALA A 381 5.01 -14.65 -9.63
CA ALA A 381 5.65 -13.55 -10.34
C ALA A 381 7.14 -13.44 -9.99
N ALA A 382 7.95 -13.08 -10.97
CA ALA A 382 9.40 -12.97 -10.80
C ALA A 382 9.81 -11.77 -9.95
N GLU A 383 9.01 -10.71 -9.96
CA GLU A 383 9.23 -9.47 -9.22
C GLU A 383 8.85 -9.55 -7.73
N ASN A 384 8.29 -10.67 -7.28
CA ASN A 384 7.95 -10.85 -5.87
C ASN A 384 9.14 -10.67 -4.91
N PRO A 385 8.94 -10.09 -3.71
CA PRO A 385 7.67 -9.58 -3.18
C PRO A 385 7.30 -8.23 -3.76
N ILE A 386 6.00 -8.00 -4.03
CA ILE A 386 5.49 -6.71 -4.50
C ILE A 386 5.27 -5.70 -3.37
N LEU A 387 5.20 -6.18 -2.13
CA LEU A 387 5.10 -5.32 -0.95
C LEU A 387 5.97 -5.89 0.18
N ILE A 388 6.90 -5.08 0.66
CA ILE A 388 7.76 -5.38 1.82
C ILE A 388 8.14 -4.09 2.52
N GLY A 389 8.09 -4.08 3.86
CA GLY A 389 8.53 -2.95 4.66
C GLY A 389 10.05 -2.75 4.61
N ASP A 390 10.50 -1.50 4.77
CA ASP A 390 11.91 -1.13 4.77
C ASP A 390 12.60 -1.36 6.13
N GLY A 391 11.83 -1.77 7.14
CA GLY A 391 12.29 -1.96 8.52
C GLY A 391 12.63 -0.66 9.27
N LYS A 392 12.34 0.50 8.68
CA LYS A 392 12.61 1.83 9.26
C LYS A 392 11.34 2.66 9.40
N LYS A 393 10.55 2.76 8.36
CA LYS A 393 9.26 3.49 8.32
C LYS A 393 8.07 2.54 8.40
N THR A 394 8.21 1.37 7.80
CA THR A 394 7.22 0.30 7.76
C THR A 394 7.89 -1.05 8.03
N SER A 395 7.17 -1.95 8.67
CA SER A 395 7.65 -3.30 9.01
C SER A 395 6.48 -4.26 9.12
N GLY A 396 6.70 -5.54 8.84
CA GLY A 396 5.67 -6.57 9.00
C GLY A 396 4.43 -6.32 8.15
N THR A 397 4.63 -5.99 6.87
CA THR A 397 3.56 -5.66 5.92
C THR A 397 3.00 -6.93 5.30
N GLY A 398 1.73 -7.21 5.51
CA GLY A 398 1.13 -8.41 4.95
C GLY A 398 -0.33 -8.64 5.34
N HIS A 399 -0.82 -9.84 5.07
CA HIS A 399 -2.21 -10.26 5.16
C HIS A 399 -3.11 -9.26 4.45
N CYS A 400 -3.18 -9.35 3.13
CA CYS A 400 -3.81 -8.34 2.30
C CYS A 400 -5.16 -8.78 1.75
N SER A 401 -6.01 -7.80 1.50
CA SER A 401 -7.22 -7.89 0.69
C SER A 401 -7.23 -6.81 -0.38
N VAL A 402 -8.12 -6.92 -1.35
CA VAL A 402 -8.27 -5.95 -2.43
C VAL A 402 -9.64 -5.29 -2.35
N THR A 403 -9.67 -3.97 -2.37
CA THR A 403 -10.90 -3.18 -2.51
C THR A 403 -10.79 -2.22 -3.69
N ARG A 404 -11.88 -1.56 -4.06
CA ARG A 404 -11.95 -0.66 -5.21
C ARG A 404 -12.40 0.74 -4.84
N SER A 405 -12.10 1.71 -5.69
CA SER A 405 -12.70 3.04 -5.60
C SER A 405 -14.23 2.98 -5.88
N PRO A 406 -15.02 3.97 -5.41
CA PRO A 406 -16.46 4.02 -5.67
C PRO A 406 -16.85 3.99 -7.13
N ASP A 407 -16.05 4.60 -8.01
CA ASP A 407 -16.28 4.58 -9.45
C ASP A 407 -15.65 3.36 -10.17
N GLY A 408 -15.00 2.46 -9.43
CA GLY A 408 -14.39 1.24 -9.94
C GLY A 408 -13.11 1.44 -10.76
N SER A 409 -12.61 2.67 -10.87
CA SER A 409 -11.44 2.99 -11.69
C SER A 409 -10.11 2.61 -11.04
N GLU A 410 -10.07 2.44 -9.71
CA GLU A 410 -8.87 2.13 -8.94
C GLU A 410 -9.04 0.89 -8.08
N LEU A 411 -7.95 0.15 -7.89
CA LEU A 411 -7.83 -0.90 -6.89
C LEU A 411 -6.91 -0.43 -5.76
N TYR A 412 -7.21 -0.88 -4.55
CA TYR A 412 -6.40 -0.65 -3.37
C TYR A 412 -6.06 -1.97 -2.70
N LEU A 413 -4.79 -2.15 -2.38
CA LEU A 413 -4.31 -3.17 -1.49
C LEU A 413 -4.54 -2.70 -0.06
N VAL A 414 -5.33 -3.45 0.69
CA VAL A 414 -5.54 -3.26 2.13
C VAL A 414 -4.72 -4.32 2.84
N TYR A 415 -3.92 -3.92 3.82
CA TYR A 415 -3.02 -4.82 4.52
C TYR A 415 -2.72 -4.29 5.92
N HIS A 416 -2.04 -5.04 6.76
CA HIS A 416 -1.54 -4.49 8.01
C HIS A 416 -0.03 -4.27 7.98
N SER A 417 0.44 -3.36 8.82
CA SER A 417 1.85 -3.24 9.19
C SER A 417 2.00 -3.21 10.71
N HIS A 418 3.20 -3.43 11.21
CA HIS A 418 3.49 -3.18 12.62
C HIS A 418 3.28 -1.70 12.92
N ALA A 419 2.55 -1.40 14.00
CA ALA A 419 2.29 -0.01 14.41
C ALA A 419 3.58 0.69 14.88
N ASP A 420 4.54 -0.08 15.39
CA ASP A 420 5.88 0.37 15.78
C ASP A 420 6.94 -0.48 15.07
N VAL A 421 7.68 0.11 14.17
CA VAL A 421 8.75 -0.55 13.40
C VAL A 421 9.93 -1.02 14.27
N THR A 422 10.08 -0.44 15.47
CA THR A 422 11.18 -0.77 16.40
C THR A 422 10.85 -1.97 17.29
N GLN A 423 9.59 -2.42 17.33
CA GLN A 423 9.19 -3.56 18.14
C GLN A 423 9.65 -4.87 17.49
N THR A 424 10.67 -5.46 18.10
CA THR A 424 11.19 -6.78 17.73
C THR A 424 10.62 -7.92 18.57
N THR A 425 9.86 -7.59 19.64
CA THR A 425 9.34 -8.56 20.59
C THR A 425 7.82 -8.45 20.69
N ASN A 426 7.14 -9.51 20.30
CA ASN A 426 5.69 -9.69 20.38
C ASN A 426 4.85 -8.55 19.73
N PRO A 427 4.99 -8.26 18.44
CA PRO A 427 4.18 -7.27 17.72
C PRO A 427 2.71 -7.71 17.55
N VAL A 428 2.31 -8.86 18.07
CA VAL A 428 1.01 -9.52 17.88
C VAL A 428 -0.18 -8.59 18.14
N ALA A 429 -0.06 -7.74 19.16
CA ALA A 429 -1.14 -6.83 19.55
C ALA A 429 -1.00 -5.43 18.96
N ASN A 430 -0.01 -5.17 18.11
CA ASN A 430 0.31 -3.81 17.70
C ASN A 430 0.49 -3.69 16.17
N ARG A 431 -0.58 -4.03 15.45
CA ARG A 431 -0.68 -3.83 14.00
C ARG A 431 -1.69 -2.73 13.69
N THR A 432 -1.51 -2.07 12.56
CA THR A 432 -2.34 -0.96 12.08
C THR A 432 -2.73 -1.19 10.61
N PRO A 433 -3.93 -0.76 10.16
CA PRO A 433 -4.34 -0.94 8.77
C PRO A 433 -3.60 0.03 7.85
N CYS A 434 -3.31 -0.45 6.65
CA CYS A 434 -2.65 0.26 5.57
C CYS A 434 -3.48 0.16 4.30
N PHE A 435 -3.42 1.22 3.47
CA PHE A 435 -4.15 1.32 2.21
C PHE A 435 -3.22 1.91 1.16
N ASP A 436 -2.91 1.16 0.12
CA ASP A 436 -2.07 1.64 -0.97
C ASP A 436 -2.65 1.24 -2.32
N LYS A 437 -2.44 2.06 -3.33
CA LYS A 437 -2.94 1.79 -4.67
C LYS A 437 -2.29 0.53 -5.23
N LEU A 438 -3.12 -0.38 -5.76
CA LEU A 438 -2.72 -1.57 -6.50
C LEU A 438 -2.93 -1.31 -7.99
N VAL A 439 -1.89 -1.46 -8.77
CA VAL A 439 -1.91 -1.24 -10.21
C VAL A 439 -1.72 -2.57 -10.94
N VAL A 440 -2.61 -2.86 -11.88
CA VAL A 440 -2.40 -3.91 -12.87
C VAL A 440 -1.84 -3.24 -14.12
N ARG A 441 -0.56 -3.47 -14.40
CA ARG A 441 0.13 -2.86 -15.54
C ARG A 441 -0.39 -3.42 -16.88
N PRO A 442 -0.11 -2.76 -18.00
CA PRO A 442 -0.53 -3.23 -19.33
C PRO A 442 -0.01 -4.63 -19.70
N ASP A 443 1.13 -5.04 -19.18
CA ASP A 443 1.72 -6.37 -19.36
C ASP A 443 1.11 -7.44 -18.44
N GLY A 444 0.20 -7.05 -17.55
CA GLY A 444 -0.45 -7.91 -16.56
C GLY A 444 0.33 -8.06 -15.26
N SER A 445 1.50 -7.45 -15.10
CA SER A 445 2.22 -7.44 -13.82
C SER A 445 1.53 -6.52 -12.80
N LEU A 446 1.75 -6.80 -11.50
CA LEU A 446 1.22 -5.98 -10.41
C LEU A 446 2.27 -5.03 -9.87
N ALA A 447 1.84 -3.83 -9.50
CA ALA A 447 2.63 -2.89 -8.72
C ALA A 447 1.80 -2.35 -7.55
N VAL A 448 2.46 -2.06 -6.44
CA VAL A 448 1.86 -1.41 -5.27
C VAL A 448 2.55 -0.07 -5.03
N SER A 449 1.78 1.01 -4.94
CA SER A 449 2.29 2.33 -4.56
C SER A 449 2.57 2.41 -3.06
N GLY A 450 3.36 1.43 -2.55
CA GLY A 450 3.59 1.23 -1.12
C GLY A 450 4.78 0.33 -0.80
N PRO A 451 4.98 0.04 0.52
CA PRO A 451 4.21 0.56 1.65
C PRO A 451 4.43 2.05 1.86
N SER A 452 3.37 2.83 1.78
CA SER A 452 3.45 4.29 1.87
C SER A 452 3.42 4.80 3.31
N VAL A 453 3.99 6.00 3.51
CA VAL A 453 3.91 6.78 4.75
C VAL A 453 3.57 8.24 4.44
N TYR A 454 2.94 8.51 3.33
CA TYR A 454 2.64 9.82 2.81
C TYR A 454 1.14 10.02 2.53
N MET A 455 0.75 11.26 2.29
CA MET A 455 -0.60 11.62 1.90
C MET A 455 -0.90 11.11 0.48
N GLN A 456 -2.08 10.54 0.32
CA GLN A 456 -2.63 10.08 -0.95
C GLN A 456 -3.99 10.76 -1.19
N PRO A 457 -4.34 11.10 -2.45
CA PRO A 457 -5.68 11.60 -2.73
C PRO A 457 -6.72 10.53 -2.40
N ILE A 458 -7.87 10.94 -1.88
CA ILE A 458 -8.99 10.03 -1.59
C ILE A 458 -9.35 9.19 -2.82
N PRO A 459 -9.94 7.99 -2.64
CA PRO A 459 -10.35 7.14 -3.75
C PRO A 459 -11.23 7.87 -4.76
N SER A 460 -11.01 7.59 -6.05
CA SER A 460 -11.76 8.20 -7.14
C SER A 460 -13.28 7.96 -6.99
N GLY A 461 -14.08 9.02 -7.12
CA GLY A 461 -15.54 8.97 -6.93
C GLY A 461 -15.99 9.01 -5.47
N ALA A 462 -15.08 9.02 -4.50
CA ALA A 462 -15.44 9.17 -3.10
C ALA A 462 -16.13 10.52 -2.84
N ASN A 463 -17.19 10.49 -2.00
CA ASN A 463 -18.07 11.65 -1.77
C ASN A 463 -18.81 12.18 -3.01
N GLY A 464 -18.72 11.51 -4.17
CA GLY A 464 -19.37 11.91 -5.41
C GLY A 464 -18.87 13.23 -5.98
N LEU A 465 -17.76 13.78 -5.48
CA LEU A 465 -17.28 15.13 -5.82
C LEU A 465 -16.10 15.12 -6.80
N TYR A 466 -15.16 14.19 -6.64
CA TYR A 466 -13.92 14.21 -7.42
C TYR A 466 -13.66 12.86 -8.05
N LYS A 467 -13.24 12.90 -9.31
CA LYS A 467 -12.75 11.74 -10.03
C LYS A 467 -11.31 11.97 -10.43
N LYS A 468 -10.49 10.95 -10.34
CA LYS A 468 -9.19 10.95 -10.99
C LYS A 468 -9.43 10.86 -12.49
N TYR A 469 -8.79 11.76 -13.22
CA TYR A 469 -9.02 11.88 -14.65
C TYR A 469 -7.91 11.16 -15.43
N SER A 470 -8.30 10.20 -16.26
CA SER A 470 -7.36 9.36 -17.03
C SER A 470 -7.24 9.72 -18.51
N GLY A 471 -8.11 10.58 -19.03
CA GLY A 471 -8.08 11.04 -20.42
C GLY A 471 -7.00 12.11 -20.65
N VAL A 472 -5.75 11.81 -20.27
CA VAL A 472 -4.62 12.74 -20.29
C VAL A 472 -3.53 12.20 -21.19
N LYS A 473 -3.12 13.00 -22.18
CA LYS A 473 -1.88 12.80 -22.92
C LYS A 473 -0.79 13.65 -22.28
N ILE A 474 0.35 13.06 -21.99
CA ILE A 474 1.50 13.74 -21.43
C ILE A 474 2.65 13.79 -22.43
N THR A 475 3.36 14.91 -22.48
CA THR A 475 4.58 15.07 -23.25
C THR A 475 5.56 15.93 -22.47
N SER A 476 6.86 15.79 -22.75
CA SER A 476 7.89 16.62 -22.14
C SER A 476 8.80 17.22 -23.22
N SER A 477 9.14 18.50 -23.07
CA SER A 477 10.20 19.16 -23.84
C SER A 477 11.53 19.21 -23.08
N TYR A 478 11.57 18.75 -21.83
CA TYR A 478 12.81 18.59 -21.09
C TYR A 478 13.67 17.47 -21.68
N PRO A 479 15.01 17.62 -21.76
CA PRO A 479 15.89 16.52 -22.13
C PRO A 479 15.78 15.36 -21.14
N THR A 480 15.39 14.19 -21.65
CA THR A 480 15.21 12.97 -20.86
C THR A 480 16.56 12.38 -20.47
N LEU A 481 16.71 12.04 -19.22
CA LEU A 481 17.88 11.35 -18.66
C LEU A 481 17.58 9.88 -18.33
N ASN A 482 16.34 9.57 -17.89
CA ASN A 482 15.89 8.21 -17.63
C ASN A 482 14.37 8.16 -17.61
N GLY A 483 13.79 7.01 -18.02
CA GLY A 483 12.36 6.81 -18.10
C GLY A 483 11.70 7.68 -19.17
N SER A 484 10.40 7.91 -19.05
CA SER A 484 9.62 8.74 -19.95
C SER A 484 8.57 9.55 -19.19
N ALA A 485 8.02 10.59 -19.85
CA ALA A 485 6.96 11.40 -19.24
C ALA A 485 5.68 10.59 -18.99
N GLU A 486 5.42 9.58 -19.81
CA GLU A 486 4.26 8.69 -19.69
C GLU A 486 4.24 7.91 -18.37
N ASN A 487 5.41 7.60 -17.78
CA ASN A 487 5.52 6.97 -16.47
C ASN A 487 4.87 7.79 -15.35
N LEU A 488 4.68 9.10 -15.57
CA LEU A 488 4.04 9.98 -14.59
C LEU A 488 2.51 9.83 -14.53
N LEU A 489 1.93 8.95 -15.33
CA LEU A 489 0.49 8.66 -15.36
C LEU A 489 0.20 7.15 -15.21
N ASP A 490 1.19 6.35 -14.84
CA ASP A 490 1.04 4.90 -14.71
C ASP A 490 0.36 4.46 -13.40
N GLY A 491 0.19 5.39 -12.48
CA GLY A 491 -0.45 5.17 -11.19
C GLY A 491 0.47 4.62 -10.11
N VAL A 492 1.78 4.55 -10.36
CA VAL A 492 2.76 3.97 -9.42
C VAL A 492 3.58 5.05 -8.75
N VAL A 493 3.41 5.20 -7.44
CA VAL A 493 4.30 6.02 -6.61
C VAL A 493 5.39 5.12 -6.03
N THR A 494 6.60 5.25 -6.54
CA THR A 494 7.75 4.45 -6.11
C THR A 494 8.78 5.29 -5.36
N SER A 495 9.50 4.64 -4.45
CA SER A 495 10.61 5.24 -3.71
C SER A 495 11.99 4.77 -4.22
N LYS A 496 12.04 3.84 -5.14
CA LYS A 496 13.28 3.22 -5.60
C LYS A 496 13.91 4.05 -6.71
N LEU A 497 15.06 4.67 -6.43
CA LEU A 497 15.86 5.33 -7.46
C LEU A 497 16.35 4.31 -8.50
N GLY A 498 16.12 4.59 -9.79
CA GLY A 498 16.43 3.68 -10.90
C GLY A 498 15.28 2.73 -11.26
N ASP A 499 14.12 2.84 -10.58
CA ASP A 499 12.89 2.17 -11.00
C ASP A 499 12.47 2.64 -12.40
N ALA A 500 11.90 1.72 -13.18
CA ALA A 500 11.39 2.01 -14.52
C ALA A 500 10.19 2.97 -14.49
N ASP A 501 9.48 3.03 -13.36
CA ASP A 501 8.32 3.90 -13.15
C ASP A 501 8.70 5.36 -12.83
N LEU A 502 9.98 5.74 -12.93
CA LEU A 502 10.45 7.11 -12.73
C LEU A 502 10.67 7.86 -14.05
N TYR A 503 10.46 9.18 -14.01
CA TYR A 503 10.90 10.08 -15.06
C TYR A 503 11.95 11.05 -14.54
N ARG A 504 13.19 10.95 -15.06
CA ARG A 504 14.30 11.85 -14.75
C ARG A 504 14.67 12.69 -15.96
N PHE A 505 14.81 13.99 -15.76
CA PHE A 505 15.06 14.94 -16.85
C PHE A 505 15.98 16.08 -16.42
N GLU A 506 16.58 16.76 -17.40
CA GLU A 506 17.34 17.98 -17.21
C GLU A 506 16.37 19.18 -17.21
N VAL A 507 16.45 20.03 -16.19
CA VAL A 507 15.63 21.23 -16.07
C VAL A 507 16.26 22.34 -16.89
N THR A 508 15.60 22.75 -17.97
CA THR A 508 15.99 23.85 -18.84
C THR A 508 15.02 25.03 -18.72
N ALA A 509 15.46 26.23 -19.07
CA ALA A 509 14.66 27.45 -18.92
C ALA A 509 13.37 27.43 -19.76
N ASP A 510 13.43 26.82 -20.94
CA ASP A 510 12.33 26.77 -21.91
C ASP A 510 11.57 25.43 -21.89
N GLY A 511 11.98 24.50 -21.01
CA GLY A 511 11.37 23.17 -20.89
C GLY A 511 10.06 23.20 -20.12
N CYS A 512 9.17 22.27 -20.44
CA CYS A 512 7.97 22.00 -19.68
C CYS A 512 7.47 20.55 -19.88
N ILE A 513 6.68 20.06 -18.93
CA ILE A 513 5.83 18.89 -19.12
C ILE A 513 4.43 19.41 -19.47
N THR A 514 3.85 18.90 -20.55
CA THR A 514 2.51 19.30 -21.01
C THR A 514 1.54 18.14 -20.79
N LEU A 515 0.45 18.43 -20.07
CA LEU A 515 -0.75 17.59 -19.95
C LEU A 515 -1.80 18.15 -20.91
N GLU A 516 -2.27 17.33 -21.84
CA GLU A 516 -3.35 17.65 -22.75
C GLU A 516 -4.53 16.73 -22.46
N PHE A 517 -5.68 17.29 -22.11
CA PHE A 517 -6.89 16.54 -21.80
C PHE A 517 -7.64 16.20 -23.09
N ASP A 518 -8.23 15.01 -23.19
CA ASP A 518 -9.04 14.57 -24.32
C ASP A 518 -10.31 15.43 -24.50
N SER A 519 -10.84 15.96 -23.40
CA SER A 519 -11.90 16.98 -23.35
C SER A 519 -11.52 18.07 -22.35
N ALA A 520 -12.10 19.26 -22.47
CA ALA A 520 -11.92 20.30 -21.46
C ALA A 520 -12.56 19.86 -20.14
N VAL A 521 -11.84 20.05 -19.04
CA VAL A 521 -12.22 19.58 -17.70
C VAL A 521 -12.24 20.73 -16.71
N GLU A 522 -13.13 20.67 -15.73
CA GLU A 522 -13.05 21.50 -14.53
C GLU A 522 -11.99 20.90 -13.61
N LEU A 523 -10.78 21.46 -13.65
CA LEU A 523 -9.64 20.97 -12.91
C LEU A 523 -9.76 21.37 -11.42
N SER A 524 -9.68 20.38 -10.51
CA SER A 524 -9.74 20.60 -9.07
C SER A 524 -8.36 20.64 -8.43
N ALA A 525 -7.49 19.69 -8.76
CA ALA A 525 -6.14 19.61 -8.24
C ALA A 525 -5.20 18.79 -9.13
N LEU A 526 -3.91 19.07 -9.00
CA LEU A 526 -2.81 18.24 -9.51
C LEU A 526 -1.98 17.79 -8.31
N TRP A 527 -1.79 16.49 -8.17
CA TRP A 527 -0.93 15.87 -7.19
C TRP A 527 0.34 15.42 -7.89
N ILE A 528 1.50 15.83 -7.39
CA ILE A 528 2.78 15.59 -8.05
C ILE A 528 3.76 15.04 -7.03
N TRP A 529 4.28 13.83 -7.26
CA TRP A 529 5.28 13.19 -6.41
C TRP A 529 6.67 13.29 -7.04
N GLY A 530 7.62 13.75 -6.23
CA GLY A 530 9.05 13.52 -6.45
C GLY A 530 9.45 12.14 -5.93
N THR A 531 10.74 11.91 -5.73
CA THR A 531 11.27 10.66 -5.21
C THR A 531 11.68 10.77 -3.73
N GLU A 532 11.81 9.64 -3.05
CA GLU A 532 12.40 9.55 -1.71
C GLU A 532 13.83 10.06 -1.64
N HIS A 533 14.54 10.00 -2.75
CA HIS A 533 15.92 10.45 -2.83
C HIS A 533 15.96 11.95 -3.12
N VAL A 534 15.80 12.73 -2.07
CA VAL A 534 15.64 14.19 -2.00
C VAL A 534 16.54 14.99 -2.92
N THR A 535 17.73 14.50 -3.22
CA THR A 535 18.71 15.20 -4.07
C THR A 535 18.27 15.34 -5.53
N LEU A 536 17.27 14.59 -5.95
CA LEU A 536 16.77 14.57 -7.33
C LEU A 536 15.35 15.10 -7.50
N SER A 537 14.62 15.36 -6.40
CA SER A 537 13.30 15.98 -6.47
C SER A 537 13.39 17.43 -6.91
N PRO A 538 12.42 17.94 -7.69
CA PRO A 538 12.37 19.36 -8.01
C PRO A 538 12.18 20.20 -6.74
N LYS A 539 12.68 21.44 -6.75
CA LYS A 539 12.53 22.37 -5.63
C LYS A 539 11.17 23.05 -5.63
N SER A 540 10.65 23.36 -6.79
CA SER A 540 9.35 23.99 -6.97
C SER A 540 8.72 23.61 -8.31
N VAL A 541 7.41 23.84 -8.42
CA VAL A 541 6.66 23.68 -9.65
C VAL A 541 5.69 24.83 -9.83
N SER A 542 5.51 25.25 -11.09
CA SER A 542 4.39 26.09 -11.50
C SER A 542 3.62 25.41 -12.62
N ALA A 543 2.28 25.53 -12.57
CA ALA A 543 1.38 25.06 -13.63
C ALA A 543 0.78 26.27 -14.36
N VAL A 544 0.79 26.24 -15.68
CA VAL A 544 0.13 27.23 -16.53
C VAL A 544 -1.02 26.54 -17.25
N LEU A 545 -2.26 27.03 -17.01
CA LEU A 545 -3.50 26.48 -17.54
C LEU A 545 -3.93 27.33 -18.73
N ASP A 546 -4.04 26.69 -19.90
CA ASP A 546 -4.50 27.29 -21.18
C ASP A 546 -3.84 28.66 -21.50
N ASP A 547 -2.54 28.79 -21.18
CA ASP A 547 -1.77 30.03 -21.31
C ASP A 547 -2.46 31.27 -20.68
N THR A 548 -3.30 31.07 -19.67
CA THR A 548 -4.10 32.10 -19.02
C THR A 548 -3.83 32.20 -17.53
N TYR A 549 -3.94 31.09 -16.78
CA TYR A 549 -3.80 31.07 -15.33
C TYR A 549 -2.50 30.40 -14.91
N ARG A 550 -1.88 30.87 -13.83
CA ARG A 550 -0.68 30.28 -13.28
C ARG A 550 -0.84 29.96 -11.78
N LEU A 551 -0.59 28.70 -11.44
CA LEU A 551 -0.49 28.17 -10.09
C LEU A 551 0.98 27.97 -9.72
N ARG A 552 1.35 28.19 -8.46
CA ARG A 552 2.73 27.98 -7.98
C ARG A 552 2.77 27.20 -6.67
N ALA A 553 3.66 26.24 -6.55
CA ALA A 553 3.97 25.58 -5.29
C ALA A 553 5.47 25.45 -5.09
N LYS A 554 5.89 25.48 -3.83
CA LYS A 554 7.27 25.29 -3.38
C LYS A 554 7.34 24.10 -2.45
N ASN A 555 8.55 23.58 -2.25
CA ASN A 555 8.87 22.53 -1.28
C ASN A 555 8.27 21.17 -1.62
N PHE A 556 8.89 20.49 -2.58
CA PHE A 556 8.81 19.04 -2.63
C PHE A 556 9.45 18.50 -1.35
N SER A 557 8.65 17.96 -0.45
CA SER A 557 9.13 17.41 0.81
C SER A 557 9.82 16.08 0.56
N ALA A 558 10.91 15.86 1.30
CA ALA A 558 11.45 14.50 1.44
C ALA A 558 10.46 13.58 2.13
N ILE A 559 10.51 12.33 1.84
CA ILE A 559 9.53 11.31 2.25
C ILE A 559 9.48 11.02 3.74
N GLU A 560 10.39 11.44 4.57
CA GLU A 560 10.09 11.51 5.99
C GLU A 560 8.95 12.50 6.22
N GLY A 561 7.75 12.08 5.91
CA GLY A 561 6.59 12.94 5.82
C GLY A 561 6.39 13.46 4.41
N GLN A 562 6.63 12.64 3.38
CA GLN A 562 6.40 13.01 2.00
C GLN A 562 4.96 13.44 1.82
N THR A 563 4.84 14.72 1.75
CA THR A 563 3.65 15.36 1.24
C THR A 563 3.91 15.58 -0.24
N PRO A 564 3.16 15.00 -1.17
CA PRO A 564 3.23 15.39 -2.57
C PRO A 564 2.98 16.88 -2.70
N VAL A 565 3.52 17.51 -3.72
CA VAL A 565 3.12 18.87 -4.06
C VAL A 565 1.71 18.80 -4.63
N VAL A 566 0.80 19.57 -4.04
CA VAL A 566 -0.58 19.67 -4.49
C VAL A 566 -0.83 21.09 -5.00
N LEU A 567 -1.13 21.21 -6.29
CA LEU A 567 -1.61 22.45 -6.90
C LEU A 567 -3.13 22.39 -6.94
N THR A 568 -3.79 23.26 -6.18
CA THR A 568 -5.25 23.32 -6.09
C THR A 568 -5.81 24.42 -6.95
N CYS A 569 -6.91 24.14 -7.62
CA CYS A 569 -7.57 25.03 -8.57
C CYS A 569 -8.80 25.75 -7.97
N GLY A 570 -9.04 25.64 -6.66
CA GLY A 570 -10.23 26.18 -5.99
C GLY A 570 -10.41 27.69 -6.06
N ASN A 571 -9.36 28.44 -6.39
CA ASN A 571 -9.43 29.90 -6.59
C ASN A 571 -9.55 30.32 -8.06
N LEU A 572 -9.66 29.36 -9.00
CA LEU A 572 -10.02 29.68 -10.38
C LEU A 572 -11.45 30.24 -10.43
N PRO A 573 -11.78 31.07 -11.42
CA PRO A 573 -13.16 31.46 -11.67
C PRO A 573 -14.06 30.25 -11.83
N ALA A 574 -15.26 30.27 -11.23
CA ALA A 574 -16.20 29.15 -11.30
C ALA A 574 -16.51 28.76 -12.76
N GLY A 575 -16.53 27.45 -13.02
CA GLY A 575 -16.77 26.92 -14.35
C GLY A 575 -15.59 27.03 -15.32
N THR A 576 -14.39 27.39 -14.84
CA THR A 576 -13.19 27.40 -15.67
C THR A 576 -12.92 25.99 -16.20
N GLN A 577 -12.96 25.85 -17.52
CA GLN A 577 -12.64 24.62 -18.23
C GLN A 577 -11.18 24.67 -18.71
N THR A 578 -10.42 23.64 -18.44
CA THR A 578 -8.99 23.53 -18.80
C THR A 578 -8.79 22.42 -19.83
N LYS A 579 -8.09 22.73 -20.89
CA LYS A 579 -7.74 21.78 -21.97
C LYS A 579 -6.27 21.39 -21.91
N THR A 580 -5.41 22.29 -21.44
CA THR A 580 -3.96 22.11 -21.43
C THR A 580 -3.35 22.63 -20.14
N VAL A 581 -2.43 21.85 -19.55
CA VAL A 581 -1.61 22.30 -18.43
C VAL A 581 -0.14 22.12 -18.78
N LYS A 582 0.64 23.19 -18.62
CA LYS A 582 2.10 23.16 -18.76
C LYS A 582 2.74 23.26 -17.37
N LEU A 583 3.55 22.28 -17.01
CA LEU A 583 4.27 22.22 -15.73
C LEU A 583 5.72 22.64 -15.95
N TYR A 584 6.17 23.61 -15.16
CA TYR A 584 7.53 24.13 -15.16
C TYR A 584 8.18 23.83 -13.82
N PHE A 585 9.37 23.25 -13.83
CA PHE A 585 10.08 22.81 -12.64
C PHE A 585 11.31 23.64 -12.36
N GLU A 586 11.64 23.80 -11.09
CA GLU A 586 12.92 24.36 -10.62
C GLU A 586 13.78 23.22 -10.11
N ALA A 587 15.01 23.11 -10.56
CA ALA A 587 15.94 22.07 -10.15
C ALA A 587 16.18 22.08 -8.64
N ALA A 588 16.39 20.91 -8.05
CA ALA A 588 16.64 20.75 -6.63
C ALA A 588 17.92 21.46 -6.16
N SER A 589 18.95 21.54 -7.03
CA SER A 589 20.15 22.32 -6.79
C SER A 589 20.61 23.02 -8.06
N ALA A 590 21.22 24.20 -7.90
CA ALA A 590 21.83 24.94 -9.01
C ALA A 590 22.98 24.17 -9.68
N ALA A 591 23.55 23.18 -9.01
CA ALA A 591 24.68 22.41 -9.52
C ALA A 591 24.27 21.20 -10.37
N SER A 592 23.03 20.67 -10.23
CA SER A 592 22.63 19.46 -10.96
C SER A 592 21.72 19.72 -12.15
N GLY A 593 20.98 20.82 -12.18
CA GLY A 593 20.03 21.10 -13.26
C GLY A 593 18.99 20.00 -13.52
N THR A 594 18.88 19.00 -12.66
CA THR A 594 18.05 17.80 -12.89
C THR A 594 16.89 17.67 -11.92
N ALA A 595 15.81 17.03 -12.37
CA ALA A 595 14.66 16.67 -11.55
C ALA A 595 14.26 15.22 -11.81
N THR A 596 13.60 14.60 -10.83
CA THR A 596 13.02 13.27 -10.93
C THR A 596 11.63 13.29 -10.32
N LEU A 597 10.67 12.78 -11.05
CA LEU A 597 9.27 12.61 -10.63
C LEU A 597 8.89 11.14 -10.71
N CYS A 598 7.86 10.74 -9.96
CA CYS A 598 7.34 9.38 -10.03
C CYS A 598 5.86 9.31 -10.41
N GLU A 599 5.04 10.33 -10.12
CA GLU A 599 3.61 10.26 -10.46
C GLU A 599 2.98 11.65 -10.52
N ILE A 600 2.00 11.82 -11.39
CA ILE A 600 1.08 12.97 -11.45
C ILE A 600 -0.36 12.46 -11.45
N VAL A 601 -1.15 12.81 -10.43
CA VAL A 601 -2.58 12.51 -10.41
C VAL A 601 -3.36 13.78 -10.72
N VAL A 602 -4.20 13.70 -11.73
CA VAL A 602 -5.14 14.75 -12.13
C VAL A 602 -6.48 14.50 -11.44
N VAL A 603 -6.96 15.47 -10.68
CA VAL A 603 -8.27 15.42 -10.04
C VAL A 603 -9.17 16.45 -10.71
N ALA A 604 -10.27 15.98 -11.28
CA ALA A 604 -11.28 16.81 -11.94
C ALA A 604 -12.66 16.57 -11.30
N GLY A 605 -13.55 17.55 -11.37
CA GLY A 605 -14.91 17.45 -10.87
C GLY A 605 -15.49 18.80 -10.54
N GLN A 606 -16.80 18.84 -10.44
CA GLN A 606 -17.52 20.08 -10.16
C GLN A 606 -17.25 20.55 -8.71
N GLN A 607 -16.87 21.78 -8.58
CA GLN A 607 -16.97 22.50 -7.32
C GLN A 607 -18.47 22.74 -7.03
N LYS A 608 -18.98 22.19 -5.93
CA LYS A 608 -20.32 22.53 -5.44
C LYS A 608 -20.26 23.77 -4.57
#